data_ca84571998b87a01fdeeecd8d956dcd3
#
_entry.id   ca84571998b87a01fdeeecd8d956dcd3
#
_cell.length_a   1.000
_cell.length_b   1.000
_cell.length_c   1.000
_cell.angle_alpha   90.00
_cell.angle_beta   90.00
_cell.angle_gamma   90.00
#
_symmetry.space_group_name_H-M   'P 1'
#
loop_
_entity.id
_entity.type
_entity.pdbx_description
1 polymer ?
#
loop_
_entity_poly.entity_id
_entity_poly.type
_entity_poly.pdbx_seq_one_letter_code
_entity_poly.pdbx_strand_id
1 'polypeptide(L)'
;MPVELPDLAGREAILKVHAKKIKASDDVDLHTIARMASGASGAELANIINEAALRAVRSGRTVVNESDLEESIEVVIAGFRRRMRFFQIRRRRLLHIMR
;
A
#
# COMPACT_ATOMS: atom_id res chain seq x y z
N MET A 1 15.84 7.17 -15.97
CA MET A 1 14.92 8.06 -15.25
C MET A 1 14.85 7.69 -13.78
N PRO A 2 15.10 8.62 -12.90
CA PRO A 2 14.91 8.33 -11.49
C PRO A 2 13.42 8.09 -11.22
N VAL A 3 13.13 7.04 -10.48
CA VAL A 3 11.77 6.74 -10.06
C VAL A 3 11.49 7.57 -8.82
N GLU A 4 10.70 8.61 -8.97
CA GLU A 4 10.30 9.43 -7.84
C GLU A 4 9.04 8.85 -7.21
N LEU A 5 9.02 8.78 -5.90
CA LEU A 5 7.82 8.41 -5.17
C LEU A 5 6.80 9.54 -5.29
N PRO A 6 5.51 9.22 -5.48
CA PRO A 6 4.50 10.26 -5.56
C PRO A 6 4.38 11.03 -4.24
N ASP A 7 4.11 12.32 -4.35
CA ASP A 7 3.81 13.14 -3.17
C ASP A 7 2.37 12.87 -2.69
N LEU A 8 1.93 13.61 -1.69
CA LEU A 8 0.58 13.43 -1.14
C LEU A 8 -0.51 13.57 -2.20
N ALA A 9 -0.42 14.62 -3.03
CA ALA A 9 -1.40 14.85 -4.09
C ALA A 9 -1.35 13.73 -5.13
N GLY A 10 -0.16 13.27 -5.49
CA GLY A 10 0.04 12.16 -6.42
C GLY A 10 -0.52 10.86 -5.86
N ARG A 11 -0.27 10.57 -4.60
CA ARG A 11 -0.82 9.38 -3.93
C ARG A 11 -2.34 9.41 -3.90
N GLU A 12 -2.92 10.56 -3.57
CA GLU A 12 -4.37 10.72 -3.55
C GLU A 12 -4.97 10.48 -4.93
N ALA A 13 -4.35 11.04 -5.98
CA ALA A 13 -4.81 10.85 -7.35
C ALA A 13 -4.76 9.37 -7.77
N ILE A 14 -3.69 8.67 -7.43
CA ILE A 14 -3.53 7.25 -7.74
C ILE A 14 -4.58 6.44 -7.00
N LEU A 15 -4.81 6.73 -5.73
CA LEU A 15 -5.84 6.04 -4.93
C LEU A 15 -7.23 6.25 -5.52
N LYS A 16 -7.53 7.47 -5.97
CA LYS A 16 -8.82 7.76 -6.61
C LYS A 16 -9.02 6.94 -7.88
N VAL A 17 -7.98 6.82 -8.71
CA VAL A 17 -8.06 6.04 -9.95
C VAL A 17 -8.35 4.58 -9.63
N HIS A 18 -7.62 4.00 -8.68
CA HIS A 18 -7.83 2.59 -8.31
C HIS A 18 -9.14 2.37 -7.56
N ALA A 19 -9.55 3.33 -6.73
CA ALA A 19 -10.80 3.24 -5.98
C ALA A 19 -12.03 3.25 -6.90
N LYS A 20 -11.93 3.84 -8.08
CA LYS A 20 -13.01 3.82 -9.07
C LYS A 20 -13.28 2.42 -9.60
N LYS A 21 -12.28 1.55 -9.58
CA LYS A 21 -12.40 0.16 -10.06
C LYS A 21 -13.09 -0.74 -9.05
N ILE A 22 -13.20 -0.32 -7.81
CA ILE A 22 -13.86 -1.04 -6.74
C ILE A 22 -14.95 -0.15 -6.15
N LYS A 23 -15.89 -0.77 -5.45
CA LYS A 23 -16.91 -0.01 -4.74
C LYS A 23 -16.37 0.40 -3.39
N ALA A 24 -16.03 1.67 -3.24
CA ALA A 24 -15.61 2.22 -1.97
C ALA A 24 -16.77 2.95 -1.31
N SER A 25 -16.81 2.89 0.03
CA SER A 25 -17.81 3.63 0.79
C SER A 25 -17.64 5.13 0.60
N ASP A 26 -18.73 5.87 0.59
CA ASP A 26 -18.70 7.34 0.50
C ASP A 26 -18.01 7.96 1.70
N ASP A 27 -17.95 7.24 2.82
CA ASP A 27 -17.31 7.69 4.04
C ASP A 27 -15.77 7.60 3.97
N VAL A 28 -15.23 6.97 2.94
CA VAL A 28 -13.78 6.79 2.78
C VAL A 28 -13.13 8.11 2.42
N ASP A 29 -12.18 8.55 3.24
CA ASP A 29 -11.39 9.75 2.99
C ASP A 29 -10.05 9.33 2.37
N LEU A 30 -9.96 9.42 1.05
CA LEU A 30 -8.75 9.05 0.32
C LEU A 30 -7.57 9.96 0.65
N HIS A 31 -7.84 11.20 1.06
CA HIS A 31 -6.79 12.12 1.50
C HIS A 31 -6.08 11.58 2.75
N THR A 32 -6.86 11.15 3.74
CA THR A 32 -6.32 10.54 4.96
C THR A 32 -5.55 9.26 4.62
N ILE A 33 -6.11 8.43 3.76
CA ILE A 33 -5.45 7.20 3.32
C ILE A 33 -4.12 7.51 2.62
N ALA A 34 -4.09 8.54 1.77
CA ALA A 34 -2.86 8.97 1.10
C ALA A 34 -1.79 9.43 2.10
N ARG A 35 -2.20 10.11 3.15
CA ARG A 35 -1.30 10.53 4.23
C ARG A 35 -0.73 9.33 4.99
N MET A 36 -1.57 8.35 5.31
CA MET A 36 -1.15 7.14 6.01
C MET A 36 -0.20 6.30 5.16
N ALA A 37 -0.35 6.34 3.85
CA ALA A 37 0.49 5.61 2.90
C ALA A 37 1.74 6.39 2.48
N SER A 38 2.25 7.25 3.36
CA SER A 38 3.44 8.04 3.09
C SER A 38 4.63 7.14 2.74
N GLY A 39 5.32 7.47 1.65
CA GLY A 39 6.45 6.68 1.17
C GLY A 39 6.07 5.52 0.26
N ALA A 40 4.79 5.28 0.03
CA ALA A 40 4.35 4.19 -0.84
C ALA A 40 4.51 4.58 -2.32
N SER A 41 4.94 3.61 -3.12
CA SER A 41 4.98 3.75 -4.58
C SER A 41 3.59 3.53 -5.18
N GLY A 42 3.43 3.83 -6.48
CA GLY A 42 2.18 3.57 -7.17
C GLY A 42 1.75 2.11 -7.12
N ALA A 43 2.71 1.18 -7.24
CA ALA A 43 2.43 -0.25 -7.15
C ALA A 43 1.92 -0.66 -5.77
N GLU A 44 2.50 -0.09 -4.72
CA GLU A 44 2.08 -0.36 -3.35
C GLU A 44 0.68 0.18 -3.07
N LEU A 45 0.36 1.37 -3.62
CA LEU A 45 -0.97 1.94 -3.50
C LEU A 45 -2.01 1.06 -4.18
N ALA A 46 -1.70 0.51 -5.35
CA ALA A 46 -2.56 -0.45 -6.03
C ALA A 46 -2.77 -1.71 -5.18
N ASN A 47 -1.71 -2.21 -4.55
CA ASN A 47 -1.79 -3.36 -3.67
C ASN A 47 -2.66 -3.09 -2.44
N ILE A 48 -2.58 -1.89 -1.89
CA ILE A 48 -3.42 -1.47 -0.76
C ILE A 48 -4.90 -1.55 -1.14
N ILE A 49 -5.25 -1.03 -2.30
CA ILE A 49 -6.63 -1.07 -2.78
C ILE A 49 -7.09 -2.52 -3.02
N ASN A 50 -6.26 -3.34 -3.65
CA ASN A 50 -6.57 -4.75 -3.89
C ASN A 50 -6.78 -5.51 -2.58
N GLU A 51 -5.90 -5.31 -1.61
CA GLU A 51 -6.00 -5.96 -0.30
C GLU A 51 -7.29 -5.53 0.43
N ALA A 52 -7.62 -4.24 0.35
CA ALA A 52 -8.85 -3.74 0.95
C ALA A 52 -10.09 -4.38 0.32
N ALA A 53 -10.09 -4.54 -1.01
CA ALA A 53 -11.19 -5.20 -1.71
C ALA A 53 -11.33 -6.66 -1.28
N LEU A 54 -10.22 -7.37 -1.14
CA LEU A 54 -10.23 -8.76 -0.67
C LEU A 54 -10.77 -8.88 0.75
N ARG A 55 -10.41 -7.95 1.63
CA ARG A 55 -10.91 -7.92 3.01
C ARG A 55 -12.41 -7.70 3.06
N ALA A 56 -12.92 -6.79 2.21
CA ALA A 56 -14.36 -6.55 2.12
C ALA A 56 -15.11 -7.81 1.68
N VAL A 57 -14.60 -8.50 0.66
CA VAL A 57 -15.19 -9.74 0.17
C VAL A 57 -15.18 -10.84 1.25
N ARG A 58 -14.08 -10.98 1.97
CA ARG A 58 -13.97 -11.97 3.06
C ARG A 58 -14.97 -11.69 4.17
N SER A 59 -15.30 -10.43 4.41
CA SER A 59 -16.29 -10.04 5.40
C SER A 59 -17.73 -10.11 4.89
N GLY A 60 -17.92 -10.55 3.63
CA GLY A 60 -19.23 -10.65 3.01
C GLY A 60 -19.79 -9.31 2.56
N ARG A 61 -18.95 -8.29 2.45
CA ARG A 61 -19.35 -6.96 2.00
C ARG A 61 -18.96 -6.75 0.53
N THR A 62 -19.72 -5.92 -0.16
CA THR A 62 -19.42 -5.53 -1.54
C THR A 62 -18.79 -4.15 -1.61
N VAL A 63 -18.72 -3.45 -0.48
CA VAL A 63 -18.20 -2.07 -0.38
C VAL A 63 -17.00 -2.05 0.54
N VAL A 64 -15.93 -1.41 0.10
CA VAL A 64 -14.70 -1.24 0.88
C VAL A 64 -14.88 -0.06 1.85
N ASN A 65 -14.62 -0.30 3.13
CA ASN A 65 -14.66 0.71 4.17
C ASN A 65 -13.28 1.32 4.43
N GLU A 66 -13.26 2.46 5.12
CA GLU A 66 -12.01 3.09 5.53
C GLU A 66 -11.15 2.16 6.39
N SER A 67 -11.78 1.39 7.28
CA SER A 67 -11.08 0.41 8.12
C SER A 67 -10.33 -0.63 7.28
N ASP A 68 -10.94 -1.09 6.20
CA ASP A 68 -10.32 -2.06 5.29
C ASP A 68 -9.06 -1.46 4.66
N LEU A 69 -9.12 -0.19 4.27
CA LEU A 69 -7.99 0.52 3.69
C LEU A 69 -6.88 0.74 4.72
N GLU A 70 -7.23 1.13 5.93
CA GLU A 70 -6.25 1.33 7.01
C GLU A 70 -5.50 0.04 7.33
N GLU A 71 -6.22 -1.06 7.50
CA GLU A 71 -5.62 -2.37 7.75
C GLU A 71 -4.75 -2.82 6.58
N SER A 72 -5.19 -2.56 5.37
CA SER A 72 -4.45 -2.91 4.15
C SER A 72 -3.14 -2.15 4.07
N ILE A 73 -3.13 -0.87 4.44
CA ILE A 73 -1.92 -0.06 4.48
C ILE A 73 -0.89 -0.70 5.42
N GLU A 74 -1.33 -1.06 6.61
CA GLU A 74 -0.45 -1.70 7.59
C GLU A 74 0.14 -3.00 7.05
N VAL A 75 -0.68 -3.84 6.45
CA VAL A 75 -0.26 -5.14 5.93
C VAL A 75 0.72 -4.97 4.77
N VAL A 76 0.40 -4.10 3.81
CA VAL A 76 1.22 -3.91 2.61
C VAL A 76 2.56 -3.25 2.97
N ILE A 77 2.52 -2.19 3.76
CA ILE A 77 3.74 -1.46 4.15
C ILE A 77 4.62 -2.30 5.07
N ALA A 78 4.03 -2.98 6.04
CA ALA A 78 4.77 -3.87 6.93
C ALA A 78 5.43 -5.01 6.14
N GLY A 79 4.71 -5.59 5.18
CA GLY A 79 5.24 -6.63 4.31
C GLY A 79 6.42 -6.14 3.48
N PHE A 80 6.31 -4.93 2.93
CA PHE A 80 7.38 -4.30 2.17
C PHE A 80 8.62 -4.08 3.05
N ARG A 81 8.44 -3.52 4.24
CA ARG A 81 9.54 -3.28 5.19
C ARG A 81 10.24 -4.58 5.58
N ARG A 82 9.49 -5.65 5.81
CA ARG A 82 10.05 -6.97 6.14
C ARG A 82 10.92 -7.50 5.01
N ARG A 83 10.45 -7.39 3.77
CA ARG A 83 11.19 -7.86 2.60
C ARG A 83 12.47 -7.07 2.41
N MET A 84 12.43 -5.76 2.55
CA MET A 84 13.60 -4.91 2.45
C MET A 84 14.62 -5.20 3.55
N ARG A 85 14.15 -5.41 4.77
CA ARG A 85 15.01 -5.78 5.90
C ARG A 85 15.71 -7.09 5.65
N PHE A 86 14.98 -8.08 5.15
CA PHE A 86 15.54 -9.38 4.83
C PHE A 86 16.62 -9.29 3.74
N PHE A 87 16.38 -8.50 2.71
CA PHE A 87 17.37 -8.28 1.64
C PHE A 87 18.64 -7.62 2.18
N GLN A 88 18.53 -6.65 3.03
CA GLN A 88 19.68 -5.98 3.64
C GLN A 88 20.53 -6.94 4.46
N ILE A 89 19.91 -7.76 5.28
CA ILE A 89 20.60 -8.75 6.11
C ILE A 89 21.32 -9.76 5.21
N ARG A 90 20.64 -10.26 4.19
CA ARG A 90 21.19 -11.25 3.26
C ARG A 90 22.38 -10.67 2.49
N ARG A 91 22.27 -9.43 2.05
CA ARG A 91 23.33 -8.72 1.35
C ARG A 91 24.57 -8.56 2.22
N ARG A 92 24.39 -8.22 3.48
CA ARG A 92 25.50 -8.11 4.42
C ARG A 92 26.22 -9.43 4.64
N ARG A 93 25.49 -10.52 4.74
CA ARG A 93 26.07 -11.85 4.87
C ARG A 93 26.91 -12.23 3.67
N LEU A 94 26.42 -11.98 2.45
CA LEU A 94 27.14 -12.26 1.23
C LEU A 94 28.44 -11.46 1.15
N LEU A 95 28.40 -10.19 1.47
CA LEU A 95 29.57 -9.34 1.49
C LEU A 95 30.60 -9.81 2.51
N HIS A 96 30.14 -10.29 3.65
CA HIS A 96 31.01 -10.81 4.71
C HIS A 96 31.70 -12.09 4.29
N ILE A 97 30.99 -12.99 3.63
CA ILE A 97 31.53 -14.28 3.16
C ILE A 97 32.53 -14.08 2.03
N MET A 98 32.33 -13.09 1.18
CA MET A 98 33.22 -12.81 0.06
C MET A 98 34.54 -12.16 0.44
N ARG A 99 34.73 -11.83 1.68
CA ARG A 99 36.01 -11.37 2.18
C ARG A 99 36.87 -12.59 2.52
#